data_a6e9a1cabe27ac05a4d684d7ca18e2e5
#
_entry.id   a6e9a1cabe27ac05a4d684d7ca18e2e5
#
_cell.length_a   1.000
_cell.length_b   1.000
_cell.length_c   1.000
_cell.angle_alpha   90.00
_cell.angle_beta   90.00
_cell.angle_gamma   90.00
#
_symmetry.space_group_name_H-M   'P 1'
#
loop_
_entity.id
_entity.type
_entity.pdbx_description
1 polymer ?
#
loop_
_entity_poly.entity_id
_entity_poly.type
_entity_poly.pdbx_seq_one_letter_code
_entity_poly.pdbx_strand_id
1 'polypeptide(L)' 'MIITLKKNADKKQVDCLLGWLRDHKVTPHVSAGESETIIGCVGDVARLDIGLVQALSVVEAVQRIQ' A
#
# COMPACT_ATOMS: atom_id res chain seq x y z
N MET A 1 1.16 -9.18 -1.65
CA MET A 1 0.30 -8.33 -0.79
C MET A 1 -0.34 -7.26 -1.65
N ILE A 2 -1.59 -6.98 -1.42
CA ILE A 2 -2.32 -5.92 -2.11
C ILE A 2 -2.87 -4.95 -1.09
N ILE A 3 -2.57 -3.66 -1.28
CA ILE A 3 -3.09 -2.57 -0.46
C ILE A 3 -4.15 -1.84 -1.27
N THR A 4 -5.36 -1.74 -0.72
CA THR A 4 -6.43 -0.96 -1.32
C THR A 4 -6.45 0.41 -0.64
N LEU A 5 -6.38 1.47 -1.43
CA LEU A 5 -6.40 2.83 -0.91
C LEU A 5 -7.83 3.36 -0.83
N LYS A 6 -8.05 4.29 0.10
CA LYS A 6 -9.33 4.98 0.21
C LYS A 6 -9.55 5.88 -1.01
N LYS A 7 -10.81 6.12 -1.34
CA LYS A 7 -11.22 6.82 -2.55
C LYS A 7 -10.62 8.23 -2.66
N ASN A 8 -10.50 8.93 -1.53
CA ASN A 8 -9.97 10.31 -1.49
C ASN A 8 -8.63 10.38 -0.77
N ALA A 9 -7.78 9.37 -0.96
CA ALA A 9 -6.48 9.33 -0.32
C ALA A 9 -5.63 10.54 -0.73
N ASP A 10 -5.02 11.19 0.26
CA ASP A 10 -4.13 12.32 0.04
C ASP A 10 -2.87 11.85 -0.70
N LYS A 11 -2.60 12.46 -1.84
CA LYS A 11 -1.47 12.09 -2.69
C LYS A 11 -0.14 12.14 -1.94
N LYS A 12 0.07 13.14 -1.08
CA LYS A 12 1.30 13.25 -0.31
C LYS A 12 1.48 12.06 0.62
N GLN A 13 0.40 11.63 1.28
CA GLN A 13 0.43 10.48 2.17
C GLN A 13 0.65 9.18 1.38
N VAL A 14 0.05 9.08 0.21
CA VAL A 14 0.28 7.92 -0.67
C VAL A 14 1.73 7.87 -1.10
N ASP A 15 2.32 9.00 -1.49
CA ASP A 15 3.73 9.06 -1.88
C ASP A 15 4.65 8.67 -0.72
N CYS A 16 4.32 9.07 0.50
CA CYS A 16 5.06 8.66 1.69
C CYS A 16 4.99 7.15 1.89
N LEU A 17 3.80 6.57 1.71
CA LEU A 17 3.63 5.11 1.81
C LEU A 17 4.47 4.38 0.76
N LEU A 18 4.47 4.86 -0.47
CA LEU A 18 5.27 4.26 -1.54
C LEU A 18 6.77 4.31 -1.21
N GLY A 19 7.25 5.45 -0.71
CA GLY A 19 8.64 5.59 -0.29
C GLY A 19 8.99 4.67 0.87
N TRP A 20 8.09 4.54 1.84
CA TRP A 20 8.28 3.65 2.98
C TRP A 20 8.39 2.19 2.53
N LEU A 21 7.54 1.77 1.59
CA LEU A 21 7.61 0.41 1.04
C LEU A 21 8.96 0.15 0.37
N ARG A 22 9.43 1.10 -0.44
CA ARG A 22 10.74 0.96 -1.12
C ARG A 22 11.88 0.88 -0.12
N ASP A 23 11.81 1.66 0.95
CA ASP A 23 12.83 1.63 2.01
C ASP A 23 12.88 0.27 2.71
N HIS A 24 11.77 -0.47 2.69
CA HIS A 24 11.69 -1.80 3.30
C HIS A 24 11.89 -2.94 2.29
N LYS A 25 12.51 -2.65 1.15
CA LYS A 25 12.81 -3.63 0.11
C LYS A 25 11.56 -4.22 -0.55
N VAL A 26 10.50 -3.44 -0.60
CA VAL A 26 9.25 -3.81 -1.26
C VAL A 26 9.04 -2.90 -2.45
N THR A 27 8.76 -3.48 -3.62
CA THR A 27 8.48 -2.72 -4.83
C THR A 27 6.97 -2.56 -4.99
N PRO A 28 6.45 -1.33 -4.90
CA PRO A 28 5.03 -1.07 -5.07
C PRO A 28 4.69 -0.91 -6.55
N HIS A 29 3.59 -1.52 -6.96
CA HIS A 29 3.02 -1.34 -8.30
C HIS A 29 1.63 -0.74 -8.15
N VAL A 30 1.48 0.53 -8.50
CA VAL A 30 0.22 1.25 -8.36
C VAL A 30 -0.65 1.00 -9.57
N SER A 31 -1.90 0.62 -9.32
CA SER A 31 -2.90 0.47 -10.37
C SER A 31 -4.10 1.33 -10.00
N ALA A 32 -4.34 2.38 -10.77
CA ALA A 32 -5.46 3.28 -10.54
C ALA A 32 -6.65 2.83 -11.39
N GLY A 33 -7.72 2.42 -10.71
CA GLY A 33 -8.97 2.06 -11.35
C GLY A 33 -9.99 3.19 -11.26
N GLU A 34 -11.15 2.99 -11.87
CA GLU A 34 -12.22 3.98 -11.84
C GLU A 34 -12.80 4.17 -10.43
N SER A 35 -12.92 3.09 -9.68
CA SER A 35 -13.54 3.12 -8.36
C SER A 35 -12.57 2.98 -7.22
N GLU A 36 -11.37 2.47 -7.48
CA GLU A 36 -10.37 2.29 -6.43
C GLU A 36 -8.96 2.29 -6.99
N THR A 37 -8.00 2.60 -6.13
CA THR A 37 -6.58 2.50 -6.45
C THR A 37 -5.99 1.41 -5.57
N ILE A 38 -5.25 0.50 -6.18
CA ILE A 38 -4.59 -0.58 -5.45
C ILE A 38 -3.08 -0.52 -5.65
N ILE A 39 -2.36 -1.03 -4.66
CA ILE A 39 -0.91 -1.14 -4.72
C ILE A 39 -0.56 -2.62 -4.59
N GLY A 40 -0.01 -3.20 -5.66
CA GLY A 40 0.54 -4.55 -5.61
C GLY A 40 1.95 -4.49 -5.05
N CYS A 41 2.20 -5.18 -3.95
CA CYS A 41 3.49 -5.16 -3.28
C CYS A 41 4.26 -6.43 -3.57
N VAL A 42 5.45 -6.29 -4.13
CA VAL A 42 6.33 -7.39 -4.48
C VAL A 42 7.65 -7.21 -3.75
N GLY A 43 8.16 -8.30 -3.18
CA GLY A 43 9.43 -8.28 -2.49
C GLY A 43 9.30 -8.83 -1.07
N ASP A 44 9.99 -8.19 -0.14
CA ASP A 44 10.13 -8.71 1.23
C ASP A 44 8.96 -8.31 2.13
N VAL A 45 7.73 -8.62 1.66
CA VAL A 45 6.50 -8.22 2.35
C VAL A 45 6.34 -8.90 3.71
N ALA A 46 6.96 -10.05 3.92
CA ALA A 46 6.87 -10.77 5.19
C ALA A 46 7.46 -9.97 6.36
N ARG A 47 8.35 -9.05 6.09
CA ARG A 47 8.97 -8.20 7.11
C ARG A 47 8.19 -6.93 7.42
N LEU A 48 7.17 -6.63 6.62
CA LEU A 48 6.38 -5.43 6.84
C LEU A 48 5.46 -5.61 8.03
N ASP A 49 5.29 -4.54 8.78
CA ASP A 49 4.29 -4.48 9.85
C ASP A 49 2.92 -4.16 9.21
N ILE A 50 2.14 -5.21 8.98
CA ILE A 50 0.83 -5.08 8.33
C ILE A 50 -0.10 -4.22 9.19
N GLY A 51 -0.02 -4.35 10.51
CA GLY A 51 -0.84 -3.55 11.42
C GLY A 51 -0.57 -2.06 11.25
N LEU A 52 0.70 -1.68 11.06
CA LEU A 52 1.07 -0.29 10.82
C LEU A 52 0.48 0.22 9.51
N VAL A 53 0.57 -0.58 8.45
CA VAL A 53 0.01 -0.22 7.14
C VAL A 53 -1.51 -0.06 7.24
N GLN A 54 -2.19 -0.99 7.89
CA GLN A 54 -3.65 -0.93 8.06
C GLN A 54 -4.10 0.28 8.87
N ALA A 55 -3.25 0.77 9.76
CA ALA A 55 -3.57 1.93 10.60
C ALA A 55 -3.46 3.26 9.86
N LEU A 56 -2.86 3.28 8.67
CA LEU A 56 -2.73 4.51 7.89
C LEU A 56 -4.08 5.01 7.41
N SER A 57 -4.27 6.32 7.48
CA SER A 57 -5.57 6.93 7.13
C SER A 57 -5.94 6.75 5.66
N VAL A 58 -4.95 6.60 4.78
CA VAL A 58 -5.18 6.43 3.34
C VAL A 58 -5.45 4.99 2.93
N VAL A 59 -5.24 4.02 3.83
CA VAL A 59 -5.39 2.61 3.53
C VAL A 59 -6.79 2.14 3.91
N GLU A 60 -7.51 1.58 2.94
CA GLU A 60 -8.83 0.99 3.15
C GLU A 60 -8.71 -0.45 3.64
N ALA A 61 -7.86 -1.23 3.00
CA ALA A 61 -7.71 -2.65 3.32
C ALA A 61 -6.34 -3.16 2.87
N VAL A 62 -5.87 -4.21 3.51
CA VAL A 62 -4.66 -4.92 3.11
C VAL A 62 -5.00 -6.39 2.98
N GLN A 63 -4.66 -6.99 1.83
CA GLN A 63 -4.85 -8.41 1.59
C GLN A 63 -3.50 -9.08 1.40
N ARG A 64 -3.30 -10.17 2.10
CA ARG A 64 -2.14 -11.04 1.86
C ARG A 64 -2.50 -12.09 0.83
N ILE A 65 -1.64 -12.20 -0.17
CA ILE A 65 -1.75 -13.27 -1.17
C ILE A 65 -0.68 -14.29 -0.84
N GLN A 66 -1.10 -15.49 -0.61
CA GLN A 66 -0.18 -16.60 -0.37
C GLN A 66 0.21 -17.27 -1.67
#